data_008c88c2a667d42bea6ea02ea4d544e5
#
_entry.id   008c88c2a667d42bea6ea02ea4d544e5
#
_cell.length_a   1.000
_cell.length_b   1.000
_cell.length_c   1.000
_cell.angle_alpha   90.00
_cell.angle_beta   90.00
_cell.angle_gamma   90.00
#
_symmetry.space_group_name_H-M   'P 1'
#
loop_
_entity.id
_entity.type
_entity.pdbx_description
1 polymer ?
#
loop_
_entity_poly.entity_id
_entity_poly.type
_entity_poly.pdbx_seq_one_letter_code
_entity_poly.pdbx_strand_id
1 'polypeptide(L)'
;MATVTPYLLVENLTKSVGSKVLFSNISFAVNKGQRIALIARNGIGKSTLLDILMGRTDYDSGKITWRKDLKVRYLPQHMRVDCFGDASSGCSLEVKGEELLKLSGGQQKKMLLQQVLDDEPDILLLDEPTNHLDLDTVVWLEEYLNNRTIRGEKALTILMVTHDRYFLDSVCTDIFE
;
A
#
# COMPACT_ATOMS: atom_id res chain seq x y z
N MET A 1 -17.69 -25.70 2.89
CA MET A 1 -16.67 -24.77 2.37
C MET A 1 -16.55 -23.63 3.37
N ALA A 2 -15.41 -23.45 3.98
CA ALA A 2 -15.22 -22.34 4.90
C ALA A 2 -15.26 -21.04 4.09
N THR A 3 -16.21 -20.15 4.40
CA THR A 3 -16.29 -18.80 3.83
C THR A 3 -15.07 -18.01 4.33
N VAL A 4 -14.07 -17.89 3.47
CA VAL A 4 -12.88 -17.08 3.78
C VAL A 4 -13.32 -15.62 3.77
N THR A 5 -13.42 -15.02 4.95
CA THR A 5 -13.73 -13.59 5.07
C THR A 5 -12.52 -12.79 4.54
N PRO A 6 -12.69 -11.95 3.52
CA PRO A 6 -11.59 -11.15 2.98
C PRO A 6 -11.04 -10.17 4.02
N TYR A 7 -9.79 -9.76 3.86
CA TYR A 7 -9.16 -8.71 4.68
C TYR A 7 -9.76 -7.34 4.35
N LEU A 8 -10.02 -7.11 3.08
CA LEU A 8 -10.64 -5.90 2.57
C LEU A 8 -11.72 -6.28 1.56
N LEU A 9 -12.90 -5.68 1.69
CA LEU A 9 -13.98 -5.74 0.71
C LEU A 9 -14.38 -4.32 0.32
N VAL A 10 -14.32 -4.04 -0.96
CA VAL A 10 -14.76 -2.77 -1.57
C VAL A 10 -15.95 -3.07 -2.48
N GLU A 11 -17.04 -2.32 -2.29
CA GLU A 11 -18.31 -2.52 -2.99
C GLU A 11 -18.80 -1.21 -3.61
N ASN A 12 -18.94 -1.19 -4.94
CA ASN A 12 -19.51 -0.08 -5.71
C ASN A 12 -18.90 1.30 -5.40
N LEU A 13 -17.60 1.34 -5.16
CA LEU A 13 -16.91 2.56 -4.77
C LEU A 13 -16.80 3.52 -5.95
N THR A 14 -17.16 4.78 -5.70
CA THR A 14 -17.11 5.87 -6.69
C THR A 14 -16.43 7.08 -6.07
N LYS A 15 -15.57 7.74 -6.85
CA LYS A 15 -14.89 8.98 -6.46
C LYS A 15 -14.78 9.94 -7.61
N SER A 16 -15.17 11.19 -7.35
CA SER A 16 -14.99 12.33 -8.26
C SER A 16 -14.19 13.44 -7.58
N VAL A 17 -13.52 14.27 -8.37
CA VAL A 17 -12.85 15.49 -7.92
C VAL A 17 -13.30 16.64 -8.84
N GLY A 18 -14.08 17.55 -8.30
CA GLY A 18 -14.77 18.56 -9.09
C GLY A 18 -15.71 17.92 -10.11
N SER A 19 -15.53 18.23 -11.39
CA SER A 19 -16.31 17.63 -12.49
C SER A 19 -15.71 16.34 -13.06
N LYS A 20 -14.53 15.92 -12.60
CA LYS A 20 -13.82 14.75 -13.13
C LYS A 20 -14.13 13.53 -12.28
N VAL A 21 -14.71 12.50 -12.87
CA VAL A 21 -14.83 11.16 -12.25
C VAL A 21 -13.48 10.49 -12.34
N LEU A 22 -12.90 10.09 -11.20
CA LEU A 22 -11.66 9.34 -11.12
C LEU A 22 -11.91 7.85 -11.37
N PHE A 23 -12.87 7.28 -10.64
CA PHE A 23 -13.34 5.92 -10.84
C PHE A 23 -14.81 5.81 -10.40
N SER A 24 -15.51 4.86 -10.97
CA SER A 24 -16.95 4.67 -10.75
C SER A 24 -17.28 3.20 -10.59
N ASN A 25 -18.04 2.88 -9.54
CA ASN A 25 -18.63 1.59 -9.30
C ASN A 25 -17.62 0.42 -9.26
N ILE A 26 -16.41 0.67 -8.70
CA ILE A 26 -15.40 -0.37 -8.57
C ILE A 26 -15.71 -1.29 -7.39
N SER A 27 -15.52 -2.58 -7.58
CA SER A 27 -15.72 -3.58 -6.54
C SER A 27 -14.63 -4.64 -6.61
N PHE A 28 -13.99 -4.92 -5.48
CA PHE A 28 -12.96 -5.94 -5.37
C PHE A 28 -12.80 -6.42 -3.93
N ALA A 29 -12.15 -7.54 -3.76
CA ALA A 29 -11.81 -8.09 -2.45
C ALA A 29 -10.33 -8.45 -2.38
N VAL A 30 -9.73 -8.28 -1.22
CA VAL A 30 -8.35 -8.70 -0.92
C VAL A 30 -8.40 -9.76 0.16
N ASN A 31 -7.93 -10.95 -0.15
CA ASN A 31 -7.85 -12.06 0.80
C ASN A 31 -6.47 -12.16 1.45
N LYS A 32 -6.40 -12.86 2.59
CA LYS A 32 -5.14 -13.14 3.26
C LYS A 32 -4.14 -13.79 2.30
N GLY A 33 -2.93 -13.26 2.25
CA GLY A 33 -1.82 -13.77 1.44
C GLY A 33 -1.87 -13.41 -0.04
N GLN A 34 -2.90 -12.71 -0.52
CA GLN A 34 -2.91 -12.17 -1.87
C GLN A 34 -1.97 -10.99 -2.01
N ARG A 35 -1.32 -10.89 -3.16
CA ARG A 35 -0.44 -9.80 -3.55
C ARG A 35 -0.97 -9.21 -4.85
N ILE A 36 -1.75 -8.15 -4.71
CA ILE A 36 -2.53 -7.56 -5.80
C ILE A 36 -1.84 -6.28 -6.27
N ALA A 37 -1.61 -6.17 -7.57
CA ALA A 37 -1.21 -4.93 -8.21
C ALA A 37 -2.41 -4.25 -8.88
N LEU A 38 -2.55 -2.95 -8.63
CA LEU A 38 -3.48 -2.08 -9.34
C LEU A 38 -2.74 -1.39 -10.50
N ILE A 39 -3.14 -1.72 -11.71
CA ILE A 39 -2.59 -1.12 -12.93
C ILE A 39 -3.66 -0.25 -13.56
N ALA A 40 -3.34 1.00 -13.79
CA ALA A 40 -4.20 1.91 -14.52
C ALA A 40 -3.41 3.11 -15.02
N ARG A 41 -3.96 3.89 -15.95
CA ARG A 41 -3.33 5.11 -16.48
C ARG A 41 -3.04 6.12 -15.38
N ASN A 42 -2.02 6.97 -15.60
CA ASN A 42 -1.71 8.04 -14.65
C ASN A 42 -2.86 9.04 -14.54
N GLY A 43 -3.08 9.54 -13.32
CA GLY A 43 -4.14 10.53 -13.05
C GLY A 43 -5.56 9.97 -12.99
N ILE A 44 -5.74 8.64 -12.97
CA ILE A 44 -7.05 7.99 -12.81
C ILE A 44 -7.48 7.83 -11.34
N GLY A 45 -6.62 8.20 -10.39
CA GLY A 45 -6.96 8.16 -8.97
C GLY A 45 -6.45 6.96 -8.19
N LYS A 46 -5.37 6.29 -8.64
CA LYS A 46 -4.79 5.14 -7.92
C LYS A 46 -4.35 5.50 -6.48
N SER A 47 -3.54 6.55 -6.34
CA SER A 47 -3.13 7.04 -5.01
C SER A 47 -4.32 7.52 -4.19
N THR A 48 -5.30 8.16 -4.84
CA THR A 48 -6.55 8.55 -4.20
C THR A 48 -7.33 7.36 -3.67
N LEU A 49 -7.34 6.23 -4.41
CA LEU A 49 -7.96 5.00 -3.92
C LEU A 49 -7.26 4.49 -2.66
N LEU A 50 -5.92 4.45 -2.64
CA LEU A 50 -5.19 4.04 -1.43
C LEU A 50 -5.44 4.99 -0.26
N ASP A 51 -5.50 6.30 -0.49
CA ASP A 51 -5.84 7.29 0.53
C ASP A 51 -7.27 7.12 1.07
N ILE A 52 -8.23 6.80 0.20
CA ILE A 52 -9.61 6.47 0.61
C ILE A 52 -9.64 5.21 1.47
N LEU A 53 -8.91 4.16 1.08
CA LEU A 53 -8.81 2.92 1.86
C LEU A 53 -8.22 3.16 3.24
N MET A 54 -7.31 4.14 3.37
CA MET A 54 -6.74 4.56 4.65
C MET A 54 -7.61 5.55 5.44
N GLY A 55 -8.78 5.94 4.91
CA GLY A 55 -9.67 6.93 5.54
C GLY A 55 -9.13 8.36 5.54
N ARG A 56 -8.14 8.67 4.69
CA ARG A 56 -7.54 10.02 4.56
C ARG A 56 -8.33 10.94 3.63
N THR A 57 -9.13 10.36 2.77
CA THR A 57 -9.93 11.07 1.77
C THR A 57 -11.31 10.44 1.72
N ASP A 58 -12.35 11.28 1.61
CA ASP A 58 -13.74 10.83 1.45
C ASP A 58 -14.00 10.30 0.04
N TYR A 59 -15.06 9.52 -0.10
CA TYR A 59 -15.57 9.00 -1.36
C TYR A 59 -17.05 9.36 -1.55
N ASP A 60 -17.53 9.33 -2.80
CA ASP A 60 -18.87 9.81 -3.13
C ASP A 60 -19.94 8.78 -2.81
N SER A 61 -19.67 7.51 -3.12
CA SER A 61 -20.59 6.40 -2.85
C SER A 61 -19.86 5.06 -2.82
N GLY A 62 -20.53 4.05 -2.29
CA GLY A 62 -20.00 2.70 -2.14
C GLY A 62 -19.78 2.32 -0.67
N LYS A 63 -19.09 1.22 -0.45
CA LYS A 63 -18.79 0.71 0.88
C LYS A 63 -17.41 0.08 0.94
N ILE A 64 -16.70 0.38 2.00
CA ILE A 64 -15.40 -0.23 2.33
C ILE A 64 -15.54 -0.97 3.64
N THR A 65 -15.20 -2.24 3.65
CA THR A 65 -15.26 -3.08 4.84
C THR A 65 -13.90 -3.73 5.08
N TRP A 66 -13.25 -3.33 6.16
CA TRP A 66 -12.07 -3.99 6.67
C TRP A 66 -12.44 -5.09 7.65
N ARG A 67 -11.75 -6.21 7.60
CA ARG A 67 -11.83 -7.20 8.66
C ARG A 67 -11.32 -6.58 9.96
N LYS A 68 -11.95 -6.91 11.07
CA LYS A 68 -11.55 -6.40 12.39
C LYS A 68 -10.14 -6.90 12.79
N ASP A 69 -9.47 -6.10 13.60
CA ASP A 69 -8.18 -6.40 14.22
C ASP A 69 -7.02 -6.62 13.23
N LEU A 70 -7.12 -6.07 12.00
CA LEU A 70 -6.03 -6.07 11.04
C LEU A 70 -5.08 -4.90 11.26
N LYS A 71 -3.79 -5.21 11.23
CA LYS A 71 -2.73 -4.22 11.22
C LYS A 71 -2.43 -3.81 9.79
N VAL A 72 -2.99 -2.68 9.39
CA VAL A 72 -2.81 -2.09 8.06
C VAL A 72 -1.67 -1.09 8.10
N ARG A 73 -0.77 -1.13 7.11
CA ARG A 73 0.29 -0.14 6.92
C ARG A 73 0.27 0.37 5.48
N TYR A 74 0.57 1.64 5.33
CA TYR A 74 0.58 2.33 4.05
C TYR A 74 1.89 3.08 3.83
N LEU A 75 2.49 2.85 2.67
CA LEU A 75 3.65 3.58 2.18
C LEU A 75 3.22 4.45 0.99
N PRO A 76 3.08 5.77 1.16
CA PRO A 76 2.73 6.68 0.08
C PRO A 76 3.88 6.88 -0.89
N GLN A 77 3.57 7.31 -2.12
CA GLN A 77 4.56 7.64 -3.16
C GLN A 77 5.54 8.73 -2.70
N HIS A 78 5.01 9.79 -2.10
CA HIS A 78 5.79 10.91 -1.57
C HIS A 78 5.72 10.91 -0.06
N MET A 79 6.87 10.71 0.57
CA MET A 79 7.00 10.82 2.01
C MET A 79 7.17 12.30 2.37
N ARG A 80 6.21 12.84 3.10
CA ARG A 80 6.37 14.13 3.76
C ARG A 80 6.86 13.86 5.18
N VAL A 81 7.88 14.61 5.60
CA VAL A 81 8.40 14.58 6.98
C VAL A 81 7.31 14.90 8.00
N ASP A 82 6.24 15.58 7.54
CA ASP A 82 5.10 16.00 8.37
C ASP A 82 4.12 14.86 8.72
N CYS A 83 4.32 13.65 8.21
CA CYS A 83 3.50 12.47 8.57
C CYS A 83 3.83 11.90 9.97
N PHE A 84 4.67 12.56 10.73
CA PHE A 84 5.26 12.05 11.97
C PHE A 84 4.52 12.47 13.24
N GLY A 85 3.24 12.74 13.22
CA GLY A 85 2.63 13.35 14.39
C GLY A 85 1.21 12.95 14.81
N ASP A 86 0.47 12.15 14.08
CA ASP A 86 -0.91 11.86 14.45
C ASP A 86 -1.17 10.36 14.64
N ALA A 87 -1.35 9.97 15.89
CA ALA A 87 -1.69 8.61 16.30
C ALA A 87 -3.07 8.13 15.78
N SER A 88 -3.86 9.02 15.19
CA SER A 88 -5.18 8.72 14.62
C SER A 88 -5.17 8.25 13.18
N SER A 89 -4.06 8.40 12.47
CA SER A 89 -3.96 8.07 11.03
C SER A 89 -3.12 6.84 10.70
N GLY A 90 -2.83 5.97 11.66
CA GLY A 90 -2.21 4.65 11.41
C GLY A 90 -0.78 4.67 10.84
N CYS A 91 -0.15 5.83 10.73
CA CYS A 91 1.20 6.01 10.24
C CYS A 91 2.08 6.66 11.32
N SER A 92 2.25 5.97 12.46
CA SER A 92 3.20 6.37 13.51
C SER A 92 4.57 5.78 13.18
N LEU A 93 5.29 6.38 12.25
CA LEU A 93 6.71 6.08 12.05
C LEU A 93 7.52 7.10 12.84
N GLU A 94 7.96 6.73 14.02
CA GLU A 94 8.89 7.54 14.81
C GLU A 94 10.31 7.44 14.23
N VAL A 95 10.59 8.19 13.19
CA VAL A 95 11.97 8.38 12.74
C VAL A 95 12.46 9.72 13.28
N LYS A 96 13.59 9.72 13.98
CA LYS A 96 14.23 10.96 14.42
C LYS A 96 14.63 11.75 13.16
N GLY A 97 13.93 12.86 12.91
CA GLY A 97 13.99 13.62 11.67
C GLY A 97 15.41 14.12 11.27
N GLU A 98 16.31 14.29 12.23
CA GLU A 98 17.68 14.74 11.96
C GLU A 98 18.57 13.71 11.24
N GLU A 99 18.32 12.41 11.42
CA GLU A 99 19.07 11.36 10.73
C GLU A 99 18.54 11.15 9.30
N LEU A 100 17.23 11.28 9.08
CA LEU A 100 16.62 11.18 7.76
C LEU A 100 17.10 12.27 6.80
N LEU A 101 17.27 13.49 7.27
CA LEU A 101 17.69 14.62 6.44
C LEU A 101 19.10 14.47 5.84
N LYS A 102 19.92 13.56 6.38
CA LYS A 102 21.27 13.26 5.90
C LYS A 102 21.33 12.16 4.85
N LEU A 103 20.23 11.44 4.64
CA LEU A 103 20.16 10.30 3.73
C LEU A 103 19.69 10.74 2.34
N SER A 104 20.13 10.02 1.30
CA SER A 104 19.53 10.15 -0.03
C SER A 104 18.06 9.72 -0.02
N GLY A 105 17.27 10.22 -0.97
CA GLY A 105 15.83 9.88 -1.06
C GLY A 105 15.58 8.36 -1.10
N GLY A 106 16.43 7.59 -1.80
CA GLY A 106 16.36 6.13 -1.84
C GLY A 106 16.67 5.48 -0.47
N GLN A 107 17.68 5.96 0.22
CA GLN A 107 18.02 5.47 1.56
C GLN A 107 16.93 5.79 2.58
N GLN A 108 16.33 6.99 2.51
CA GLN A 108 15.17 7.36 3.32
C GLN A 108 14.01 6.38 3.10
N LYS A 109 13.69 6.10 1.83
CA LYS A 109 12.60 5.19 1.46
C LYS A 109 12.86 3.76 1.92
N LYS A 110 14.10 3.27 1.76
CA LYS A 110 14.51 1.95 2.25
C LYS A 110 14.33 1.83 3.77
N MET A 111 14.79 2.80 4.53
CA MET A 111 14.68 2.81 5.99
C MET A 111 13.22 2.83 6.46
N LEU A 112 12.39 3.63 5.81
CA LEU A 112 10.95 3.71 6.12
C LEU A 112 10.21 2.42 5.74
N LEU A 113 10.54 1.82 4.59
CA LEU A 113 10.05 0.51 4.20
C LEU A 113 10.41 -0.54 5.26
N GLN A 114 11.66 -0.55 5.71
CA GLN A 114 12.11 -1.50 6.72
C GLN A 114 11.34 -1.34 8.03
N GLN A 115 11.13 -0.12 8.50
CA GLN A 115 10.33 0.14 9.71
C GLN A 115 8.87 -0.30 9.57
N VAL A 116 8.24 0.01 8.42
CA VAL A 116 6.85 -0.43 8.14
C VAL A 116 6.75 -1.94 8.15
N LEU A 117 7.75 -2.62 7.63
CA LEU A 117 7.79 -4.06 7.53
C LEU A 117 8.14 -4.73 8.87
N ASP A 118 9.01 -4.11 9.68
CA ASP A 118 9.37 -4.62 11.02
C ASP A 118 8.19 -4.57 12.00
N ASP A 119 7.21 -3.74 11.71
CA ASP A 119 5.96 -3.67 12.46
C ASP A 119 5.02 -4.88 12.19
N GLU A 120 5.39 -5.81 11.33
CA GLU A 120 4.63 -7.01 10.98
C GLU A 120 3.16 -6.75 10.63
N PRO A 121 2.88 -5.96 9.57
CA PRO A 121 1.52 -5.70 9.15
C PRO A 121 0.84 -6.96 8.58
N ASP A 122 -0.48 -7.07 8.79
CA ASP A 122 -1.28 -8.11 8.15
C ASP A 122 -1.50 -7.80 6.67
N ILE A 123 -1.63 -6.50 6.33
CA ILE A 123 -1.75 -6.01 4.97
C ILE A 123 -0.94 -4.73 4.78
N LEU A 124 -0.24 -4.68 3.66
CA LEU A 124 0.62 -3.57 3.26
C LEU A 124 0.07 -2.91 1.99
N LEU A 125 -0.19 -1.62 2.06
CA LEU A 125 -0.55 -0.79 0.93
C LEU A 125 0.71 -0.05 0.44
N LEU A 126 1.04 -0.17 -0.85
CA LEU A 126 2.23 0.44 -1.45
C LEU A 126 1.84 1.31 -2.64
N ASP A 127 2.23 2.58 -2.61
CA ASP A 127 2.04 3.50 -3.73
C ASP A 127 3.37 3.79 -4.42
N GLU A 128 3.55 3.21 -5.62
CA GLU A 128 4.77 3.32 -6.44
C GLU A 128 6.06 3.04 -5.62
N PRO A 129 6.20 1.84 -5.02
CA PRO A 129 7.27 1.56 -4.07
C PRO A 129 8.67 1.63 -4.68
N THR A 130 8.82 1.35 -5.98
CA THR A 130 10.11 1.35 -6.70
C THR A 130 10.55 2.73 -7.17
N ASN A 131 9.65 3.73 -7.18
CA ASN A 131 9.99 5.08 -7.64
C ASN A 131 11.11 5.71 -6.80
N HIS A 132 12.11 6.26 -7.50
CA HIS A 132 13.30 6.92 -6.93
C HIS A 132 14.22 5.98 -6.13
N LEU A 133 14.07 4.67 -6.28
CA LEU A 133 15.02 3.69 -5.75
C LEU A 133 16.10 3.37 -6.79
N ASP A 134 17.31 3.10 -6.31
CA ASP A 134 18.35 2.47 -7.11
C ASP A 134 18.04 0.97 -7.31
N LEU A 135 18.68 0.37 -8.29
CA LEU A 135 18.44 -1.03 -8.66
C LEU A 135 18.67 -2.00 -7.49
N ASP A 136 19.74 -1.77 -6.72
CA ASP A 136 20.09 -2.63 -5.58
C ASP A 136 19.01 -2.60 -4.50
N THR A 137 18.42 -1.42 -4.28
CA THR A 137 17.31 -1.26 -3.34
C THR A 137 16.02 -1.90 -3.85
N VAL A 138 15.76 -1.88 -5.17
CA VAL A 138 14.61 -2.58 -5.77
C VAL A 138 14.76 -4.08 -5.60
N VAL A 139 15.93 -4.66 -5.92
CA VAL A 139 16.23 -6.08 -5.75
C VAL A 139 16.07 -6.48 -4.27
N TRP A 140 16.62 -5.69 -3.35
CA TRP A 140 16.45 -5.92 -1.91
C TRP A 140 14.96 -5.94 -1.51
N LEU A 141 14.16 -5.02 -2.03
CA LEU A 141 12.73 -4.94 -1.72
C LEU A 141 11.98 -6.17 -2.26
N GLU A 142 12.28 -6.62 -3.48
CA GLU A 142 11.73 -7.85 -4.06
C GLU A 142 12.03 -9.06 -3.21
N GLU A 143 13.30 -9.26 -2.86
CA GLU A 143 13.74 -10.37 -2.01
C GLU A 143 13.06 -10.32 -0.64
N TYR A 144 13.01 -9.13 -0.04
CA TYR A 144 12.40 -8.92 1.26
C TYR A 144 10.91 -9.28 1.26
N LEU A 145 10.15 -8.79 0.28
CA LEU A 145 8.72 -9.08 0.17
C LEU A 145 8.45 -10.55 -0.14
N ASN A 146 9.31 -11.20 -0.95
CA ASN A 146 9.13 -12.58 -1.33
C ASN A 146 9.50 -13.57 -0.23
N ASN A 147 10.50 -13.24 0.57
CA ASN A 147 11.03 -14.14 1.61
C ASN A 147 10.35 -13.96 2.98
N ARG A 148 9.54 -12.91 3.15
CA ARG A 148 8.97 -12.60 4.46
C ARG A 148 7.86 -13.56 4.86
N THR A 149 8.06 -14.13 6.04
CA THR A 149 7.08 -14.96 6.74
C THR A 149 6.48 -14.12 7.87
N ILE A 150 5.18 -13.93 7.91
CA ILE A 150 4.50 -13.29 9.04
C ILE A 150 4.02 -14.37 10.00
N ARG A 151 4.41 -14.27 11.28
CA ARG A 151 4.00 -15.21 12.34
C ARG A 151 4.16 -16.68 11.98
N GLY A 152 5.23 -17.02 11.24
CA GLY A 152 5.49 -18.39 10.79
C GLY A 152 4.67 -18.86 9.57
N GLU A 153 3.82 -18.01 9.02
CA GLU A 153 3.08 -18.26 7.77
C GLU A 153 3.64 -17.40 6.64
N LYS A 154 3.92 -18.03 5.48
CA LYS A 154 4.30 -17.26 4.26
C LYS A 154 3.05 -16.60 3.71
N ALA A 155 2.74 -15.37 4.13
CA ALA A 155 1.69 -14.64 3.46
C ALA A 155 1.54 -13.19 3.94
N LEU A 156 2.47 -12.32 3.57
CA LEU A 156 2.20 -10.89 3.59
C LEU A 156 1.14 -10.57 2.53
N THR A 157 0.03 -10.00 2.94
CA THR A 157 -0.98 -9.50 2.01
C THR A 157 -0.54 -8.13 1.51
N ILE A 158 -0.55 -7.93 0.21
CA ILE A 158 -0.08 -6.69 -0.42
C ILE A 158 -1.15 -6.18 -1.39
N LEU A 159 -1.44 -4.88 -1.32
CA LEU A 159 -2.14 -4.15 -2.35
C LEU A 159 -1.22 -3.02 -2.80
N MET A 160 -0.77 -3.05 -4.04
CA MET A 160 0.17 -2.05 -4.53
C MET A 160 -0.31 -1.37 -5.80
N VAL A 161 0.15 -0.14 -5.98
CA VAL A 161 0.10 0.59 -7.24
C VAL A 161 1.52 0.66 -7.76
N THR A 162 1.75 0.19 -8.99
CA THR A 162 3.07 0.30 -9.64
C THR A 162 2.95 0.29 -11.15
N HIS A 163 3.92 0.90 -11.82
CA HIS A 163 4.12 0.82 -13.26
C HIS A 163 5.32 -0.04 -13.63
N ASP A 164 6.07 -0.50 -12.65
CA ASP A 164 7.24 -1.35 -12.83
C ASP A 164 6.79 -2.80 -13.07
N ARG A 165 6.81 -3.23 -14.34
CA ARG A 165 6.36 -4.56 -14.73
C ARG A 165 7.24 -5.67 -14.18
N TYR A 166 8.55 -5.45 -14.09
CA TYR A 166 9.47 -6.46 -13.56
C TYR A 166 9.21 -6.71 -12.08
N PHE A 167 9.07 -5.63 -11.32
CA PHE A 167 8.72 -5.72 -9.90
C PHE A 167 7.36 -6.38 -9.68
N LEU A 168 6.41 -6.08 -10.54
CA LEU A 168 5.07 -6.63 -10.51
C LEU A 168 5.07 -8.14 -10.72
N ASP A 169 5.76 -8.61 -11.79
CA ASP A 169 5.88 -10.03 -12.13
C ASP A 169 6.61 -10.83 -11.05
N SER A 170 7.54 -10.18 -10.33
CA SER A 170 8.31 -10.79 -9.25
C SER A 170 7.53 -10.92 -7.93
N VAL A 171 6.66 -9.96 -7.60
CA VAL A 171 6.06 -9.84 -6.26
C VAL A 171 4.58 -10.17 -6.24
N CYS A 172 3.82 -9.88 -7.31
CA CYS A 172 2.36 -10.01 -7.29
C CYS A 172 1.85 -11.37 -7.74
N THR A 173 0.72 -11.78 -7.16
CA THR A 173 -0.03 -12.98 -7.55
C THR A 173 -1.21 -12.66 -8.46
N ASP A 174 -1.74 -11.43 -8.35
CA ASP A 174 -2.96 -11.00 -9.03
C ASP A 174 -2.79 -9.57 -9.56
N ILE A 175 -3.46 -9.26 -10.66
CA ILE A 175 -3.47 -7.93 -11.27
C ILE A 175 -4.91 -7.47 -11.44
N PHE A 176 -5.21 -6.25 -11.01
CA PHE A 176 -6.48 -5.57 -11.25
C PHE A 176 -6.24 -4.34 -12.15
N GLU A 177 -7.04 -4.24 -13.21
CA GLU A 177 -7.04 -3.13 -14.17
C GLU A 177 -8.33 -2.28 -14.05
#